data_1c82eb5a843df6027d4a2da4b131bcb5
#
_entry.id   1c82eb5a843df6027d4a2da4b131bcb5
#
_cell.length_a   1.000
_cell.length_b   1.000
_cell.length_c   1.000
_cell.angle_alpha   90.00
_cell.angle_beta   90.00
_cell.angle_gamma   90.00
#
_symmetry.space_group_name_H-M   'P 1'
#
loop_
_entity.id
_entity.type
_entity.pdbx_description
1 polymer ?
#
loop_
_entity_poly.entity_id
_entity_poly.type
_entity_poly.pdbx_seq_one_letter_code
_entity_poly.pdbx_strand_id
1 'polypeptide(L)' 'MARRDARALDHKTLEEMRIRAVEAVQRGQRAELVADAMGVSRSTVFGWMARYRA' A
#
# COMPACT_ATOMS: atom_id res chain seq x y z
N MET A 1 -23.54 -5.83 5.83
CA MET A 1 -22.73 -5.87 5.67
C MET A 1 -21.63 -5.79 6.30
N ALA A 2 -20.97 -6.23 6.33
CA ALA A 2 -19.95 -6.20 7.00
C ALA A 2 -18.86 -5.48 6.51
N ARG A 3 -18.16 -4.87 7.33
CA ARG A 3 -17.17 -4.21 6.94
C ARG A 3 -16.02 -5.06 6.83
N ARG A 4 -15.14 -4.87 5.99
CA ARG A 4 -14.02 -5.62 5.88
C ARG A 4 -12.96 -5.06 6.69
N ASP A 5 -12.26 -5.74 7.47
CA ASP A 5 -11.16 -5.18 8.18
C ASP A 5 -9.88 -5.77 7.61
N ALA A 6 -8.76 -5.28 8.09
CA ALA A 6 -7.48 -5.65 7.50
C ALA A 6 -7.20 -7.14 7.59
N ARG A 7 -7.73 -7.77 8.62
CA ARG A 7 -7.50 -9.17 8.77
C ARG A 7 -8.25 -10.00 7.79
N ALA A 8 -9.28 -9.44 7.20
CA ALA A 8 -10.08 -10.16 6.25
C ALA A 8 -9.46 -10.20 4.87
N LEU A 9 -8.44 -9.39 4.64
CA LEU A 9 -7.78 -9.38 3.36
C LEU A 9 -6.83 -10.55 3.26
N ASP A 10 -6.84 -11.23 2.13
CA ASP A 10 -5.94 -12.32 1.98
C ASP A 10 -4.58 -11.79 1.50
N HIS A 11 -3.61 -12.67 1.50
CA HIS A 11 -2.25 -12.29 1.15
C HIS A 11 -2.14 -11.75 -0.26
N LYS A 12 -2.90 -12.32 -1.14
CA LYS A 12 -2.85 -11.90 -2.51
C LYS A 12 -3.30 -10.47 -2.68
N THR A 13 -4.38 -10.09 -2.00
CA THR A 13 -4.89 -8.75 -2.08
C THR A 13 -3.89 -7.76 -1.49
N LEU A 14 -3.32 -8.10 -0.35
CA LEU A 14 -2.35 -7.22 0.27
C LEU A 14 -1.13 -7.04 -0.61
N GLU A 15 -0.71 -8.11 -1.23
CA GLU A 15 0.44 -8.03 -2.09
C GLU A 15 0.18 -7.15 -3.30
N GLU A 16 -1.01 -7.25 -3.87
CA GLU A 16 -1.36 -6.40 -4.99
C GLU A 16 -1.40 -4.94 -4.61
N MET A 17 -1.93 -4.66 -3.42
CA MET A 17 -1.96 -3.29 -2.95
C MET A 17 -0.56 -2.73 -2.78
N ARG A 18 0.32 -3.55 -2.23
CA ARG A 18 1.69 -3.14 -2.01
C ARG A 18 2.39 -2.83 -3.34
N ILE A 19 2.21 -3.70 -4.30
CA ILE A 19 2.83 -3.50 -5.59
C ILE A 19 2.31 -2.24 -6.26
N ARG A 20 1.01 -2.02 -6.20
CA ARG A 20 0.44 -0.83 -6.80
C ARG A 20 0.94 0.44 -6.15
N ALA A 21 1.07 0.41 -4.82
CA ALA A 21 1.55 1.57 -4.10
C ALA A 21 2.98 1.89 -4.52
N VAL A 22 3.82 0.87 -4.58
CA VAL A 22 5.21 1.07 -4.94
C VAL A 22 5.31 1.60 -6.36
N GLU A 23 4.54 1.04 -7.27
CA GLU A 23 4.58 1.48 -8.64
C GLU A 23 4.13 2.94 -8.78
N ALA A 24 3.11 3.32 -8.03
CA ALA A 24 2.62 4.69 -8.09
C ALA A 24 3.69 5.67 -7.64
N VAL A 25 4.39 5.34 -6.56
CA VAL A 25 5.45 6.20 -6.08
C VAL A 25 6.59 6.26 -7.09
N GLN A 26 6.91 5.14 -7.70
CA GLN A 26 7.98 5.12 -8.68
C GLN A 26 7.65 5.92 -9.92
N ARG A 27 6.37 6.11 -10.19
CA ARG A 27 5.94 6.93 -11.30
C ARG A 27 5.97 8.40 -10.98
N GLY A 28 6.30 8.74 -9.75
CA GLY A 28 6.40 10.14 -9.36
C GLY A 28 5.31 10.62 -8.43
N GLN A 29 4.42 9.74 -8.02
CA GLN A 29 3.37 10.16 -7.10
C GLN A 29 3.93 10.23 -5.70
N ARG A 30 3.35 11.12 -4.91
CA ARG A 30 3.83 11.28 -3.54
C ARG A 30 3.31 10.16 -2.67
N ALA A 31 4.20 9.63 -1.84
CA ALA A 31 3.84 8.52 -0.98
C ALA A 31 2.65 8.86 -0.08
N GLU A 32 2.58 10.10 0.37
CA GLU A 32 1.47 10.51 1.23
C GLU A 32 0.14 10.40 0.53
N LEU A 33 0.11 10.80 -0.74
CA LEU A 33 -1.12 10.73 -1.49
C LEU A 33 -1.51 9.30 -1.81
N VAL A 34 -0.51 8.48 -2.07
CA VAL A 34 -0.76 7.07 -2.33
C VAL A 34 -1.33 6.41 -1.07
N ALA A 35 -0.73 6.71 0.07
CA ALA A 35 -1.19 6.16 1.33
C ALA A 35 -2.63 6.55 1.61
N ASP A 36 -2.92 7.82 1.37
CA ASP A 36 -4.25 8.36 1.59
C ASP A 36 -5.27 7.66 0.71
N ALA A 37 -4.95 7.52 -0.55
CA ALA A 37 -5.86 6.89 -1.50
C ALA A 37 -6.10 5.43 -1.15
N MET A 38 -5.13 4.78 -0.56
CA MET A 38 -5.26 3.38 -0.21
C MET A 38 -5.78 3.14 1.19
N GLY A 39 -5.89 4.19 1.98
CA GLY A 39 -6.38 4.03 3.33
C GLY A 39 -5.36 3.44 4.28
N VAL A 40 -4.08 3.65 4.03
CA VAL A 40 -3.03 3.18 4.91
C VAL A 40 -2.17 4.35 5.33
N SER A 41 -1.29 4.13 6.29
CA SER A 41 -0.45 5.22 6.76
C SER A 41 0.75 5.42 5.85
N ARG A 42 1.35 6.60 5.93
CA ARG A 42 2.55 6.87 5.17
C ARG A 42 3.66 5.90 5.53
N SER A 43 3.76 5.61 6.81
CA SER A 43 4.80 4.68 7.27
C SER A 43 4.67 3.34 6.59
N THR A 44 3.44 2.90 6.38
CA THR A 44 3.21 1.64 5.71
C THR A 44 3.75 1.67 4.29
N VAL A 45 3.46 2.75 3.57
CA VAL A 45 3.95 2.87 2.20
C VAL A 45 5.46 2.94 2.17
N PHE A 46 6.06 3.72 3.06
CA PHE A 46 7.51 3.81 3.12
C PHE A 46 8.13 2.46 3.44
N GLY A 47 7.50 1.69 4.32
CA GLY A 47 7.97 0.36 4.63
C GLY A 47 7.94 -0.54 3.40
N TRP A 48 6.88 -0.44 2.63
CA TRP A 48 6.78 -1.22 1.40
C TRP A 48 7.88 -0.83 0.42
N MET A 49 8.13 0.48 0.31
CA MET A 49 9.18 0.95 -0.59
C MET A 49 10.54 0.39 -0.19
N ALA A 50 10.82 0.39 1.09
CA ALA A 50 12.08 -0.10 1.58
C ALA A 50 12.27 -1.58 1.26
N ARG A 51 11.21 -2.36 1.46
CA ARG A 51 11.29 -3.77 1.17
C ARG A 51 11.46 -4.03 -0.31
N TYR A 52 10.78 -3.26 -1.11
CA TYR A 52 10.84 -3.45 -2.53
C TYR A 52 12.22 -3.13 -3.07
N ARG A 53 12.87 -2.14 -2.44
CA ARG A 53 14.12 -1.76 -2.88
C ARG A 53 15.18 -2.75 -2.50
N ALA A 54 14.97 -3.45 -1.42
CA ALA A 54 15.90 -4.46 -1.00
C ALA A 54 15.87 -5.64 -1.92
#